data_44ed4969130e95a10f84a308e72962d4
#
_entry.id   44ed4969130e95a10f84a308e72962d4
#
_cell.length_a   1.000
_cell.length_b   1.000
_cell.length_c   1.000
_cell.angle_alpha   90.00
_cell.angle_beta   90.00
_cell.angle_gamma   90.00
#
_symmetry.space_group_name_H-M   'P 1'
#
loop_
_entity.id
_entity.type
_entity.pdbx_description
1 polymer ?
#
loop_
_entity_poly.entity_id
_entity_poly.type
_entity_poly.pdbx_seq_one_letter_code
_entity_poly.pdbx_strand_id
1 'polypeptide(L)'
;MTVLIEVGRLDGTTLIVLRGDLDLGTAPSLRETLIEVIDEGARIVIDMEALEFLDSAGLGILVGGLKRARSAGGELELVCSNGEVLRPLEITGLDRVFTIHDGRGAAGA
;
A
#
# COMPACT_ATOMS: atom_id res chain seq x y z
N MET A 1 6.68 3.47 17.72
CA MET A 1 6.05 3.72 16.41
C MET A 1 5.14 2.58 16.10
N THR A 2 3.95 2.89 15.65
CA THR A 2 2.92 1.87 15.40
C THR A 2 2.27 2.10 14.05
N VAL A 3 1.71 1.03 13.51
CA VAL A 3 0.82 1.10 12.36
C VAL A 3 -0.48 0.38 12.69
N LEU A 4 -1.60 0.96 12.30
CA LEU A 4 -2.89 0.30 12.36
C LEU A 4 -3.25 -0.13 10.94
N ILE A 5 -3.69 -1.36 10.79
CA ILE A 5 -4.01 -1.95 9.49
C ILE A 5 -5.44 -2.44 9.55
N GLU A 6 -6.28 -1.91 8.66
CA GLU A 6 -7.67 -2.35 8.52
C GLU A 6 -7.86 -2.92 7.13
N VAL A 7 -8.53 -4.06 7.04
CA VAL A 7 -8.76 -4.75 5.76
C VAL A 7 -10.25 -4.86 5.51
N GLY A 8 -10.68 -4.47 4.32
CA GLY A 8 -12.05 -4.61 3.87
C GLY A 8 -12.09 -5.12 2.45
N ARG A 9 -13.23 -5.65 2.05
CA ARG A 9 -13.42 -6.13 0.67
C ARG A 9 -14.72 -5.58 0.11
N LEU A 10 -14.67 -5.17 -1.16
CA LEU A 10 -15.82 -4.65 -1.88
C LEU A 10 -15.67 -4.96 -3.36
N ASP A 11 -16.61 -5.72 -3.91
CA ASP A 11 -16.69 -6.00 -5.35
C ASP A 11 -15.38 -6.54 -5.94
N GLY A 12 -14.76 -7.50 -5.24
CA GLY A 12 -13.52 -8.12 -5.72
C GLY A 12 -12.26 -7.32 -5.45
N THR A 13 -12.38 -6.13 -4.86
CA THR A 13 -11.25 -5.31 -4.46
C THR A 13 -11.01 -5.47 -2.96
N THR A 14 -9.76 -5.70 -2.57
CA THR A 14 -9.35 -5.68 -1.17
C THR A 14 -8.78 -4.31 -0.87
N LEU A 15 -9.36 -3.63 0.10
CA LEU A 15 -8.89 -2.33 0.57
C LEU A 15 -8.14 -2.52 1.88
N ILE A 16 -6.91 -2.03 1.93
CA ILE A 16 -6.10 -2.01 3.15
C ILE A 16 -5.90 -0.54 3.54
N VAL A 17 -6.36 -0.16 4.71
CA VAL A 17 -6.18 1.20 5.23
C VAL A 17 -5.07 1.19 6.26
N LEU A 18 -4.06 2.03 6.05
CA LEU A 18 -2.93 2.18 6.96
C LEU A 18 -3.01 3.50 7.71
N ARG A 19 -2.75 3.46 9.01
CA ARG A 19 -2.66 4.65 9.86
C ARG A 19 -1.39 4.58 10.69
N GLY A 20 -0.72 5.71 10.87
CA GLY A 20 0.48 5.82 11.69
C GLY A 20 1.75 5.75 10.86
N ASP A 21 2.69 4.91 11.24
CA ASP A 21 4.03 4.88 10.64
C ASP A 21 4.33 3.51 10.02
N LEU A 22 4.77 3.52 8.78
CA LEU A 22 5.25 2.31 8.13
C LEU A 22 6.77 2.38 8.05
N ASP A 23 7.41 1.72 8.99
CA ASP A 23 8.86 1.76 9.19
C ASP A 23 9.42 0.36 9.43
N LEU A 24 10.71 0.30 9.78
CA LEU A 24 11.38 -0.97 10.01
C LEU A 24 10.68 -1.84 11.05
N GLY A 25 10.14 -1.21 12.11
CA GLY A 25 9.47 -1.94 13.18
C GLY A 25 8.07 -2.41 12.85
N THR A 26 7.38 -1.72 11.95
CA THR A 26 5.97 -1.99 11.61
C THR A 26 5.78 -2.67 10.26
N ALA A 27 6.74 -2.55 9.36
CA ALA A 27 6.65 -3.13 8.02
C ALA A 27 6.34 -4.64 8.01
N PRO A 28 6.87 -5.46 8.93
CA PRO A 28 6.51 -6.88 8.96
C PRO A 28 5.02 -7.15 9.14
N SER A 29 4.30 -6.29 9.87
CA SER A 29 2.85 -6.44 10.04
C SER A 29 2.11 -6.28 8.72
N LEU A 30 2.51 -5.32 7.91
CA LEU A 30 1.91 -5.14 6.59
C LEU A 30 2.28 -6.31 5.67
N ARG A 31 3.51 -6.79 5.74
CA ARG A 31 3.94 -7.95 4.96
C ARG A 31 3.04 -9.16 5.23
N GLU A 32 2.79 -9.45 6.50
CA GLU A 32 1.91 -10.57 6.88
C GLU A 32 0.50 -10.38 6.32
N THR A 33 -0.05 -9.17 6.43
CA THR A 33 -1.37 -8.86 5.89
C THR A 33 -1.42 -9.07 4.38
N LEU A 34 -0.40 -8.60 3.66
CA LEU A 34 -0.34 -8.76 2.22
C LEU A 34 -0.26 -10.23 1.80
N ILE A 35 0.52 -11.03 2.52
CA ILE A 35 0.60 -12.48 2.26
C ILE A 35 -0.77 -13.13 2.41
N GLU A 36 -1.54 -12.71 3.40
CA GLU A 36 -2.87 -13.28 3.66
C GLU A 36 -3.92 -12.86 2.62
N VAL A 37 -3.85 -11.64 2.11
CA VAL A 37 -4.92 -11.10 1.25
C VAL A 37 -4.62 -11.23 -0.24
N ILE A 38 -3.35 -11.36 -0.64
CA ILE A 38 -3.01 -11.51 -2.04
C ILE A 38 -3.31 -12.94 -2.46
N ASP A 39 -4.28 -13.07 -3.35
CA ASP A 39 -4.62 -14.33 -3.97
C ASP A 39 -4.78 -14.12 -5.49
N GLU A 40 -5.20 -15.17 -6.19
CA GLU A 40 -5.22 -15.17 -7.64
C GLU A 40 -6.15 -14.10 -8.21
N GLY A 41 -5.58 -13.18 -9.00
CA GLY A 41 -6.33 -12.12 -9.67
C GLY A 41 -6.80 -10.99 -8.79
N ALA A 42 -6.40 -10.96 -7.51
CA ALA A 42 -6.90 -9.95 -6.58
C ALA A 42 -6.42 -8.54 -6.95
N ARG A 43 -7.33 -7.58 -6.85
CA ARG A 43 -6.99 -6.16 -6.88
C ARG A 43 -6.86 -5.68 -5.45
N ILE A 44 -5.68 -5.21 -5.10
CA ILE A 44 -5.36 -4.68 -3.77
C ILE A 44 -5.22 -3.16 -3.88
N VAL A 45 -5.89 -2.43 -3.01
CA VAL A 45 -5.73 -0.98 -2.89
C VAL A 45 -5.27 -0.68 -1.47
N ILE A 46 -4.15 -0.01 -1.33
CA ILE A 46 -3.61 0.39 -0.03
C ILE A 46 -3.84 1.89 0.13
N ASP A 47 -4.70 2.25 1.05
CA ASP A 47 -4.99 3.63 1.40
C ASP A 47 -3.99 4.11 2.44
N MET A 48 -3.14 5.04 2.03
CA MET A 48 -2.06 5.60 2.84
C MET A 48 -2.34 7.06 3.24
N GLU A 49 -3.59 7.53 3.11
CA GLU A 49 -3.92 8.92 3.42
C GLU A 49 -3.69 9.29 4.89
N ALA A 50 -3.85 8.33 5.79
CA ALA A 50 -3.64 8.55 7.22
C ALA A 50 -2.26 8.07 7.71
N LEU A 51 -1.38 7.69 6.79
CA LEU A 51 -0.01 7.35 7.12
C LEU A 51 0.78 8.64 7.35
N GLU A 52 1.61 8.65 8.38
CA GLU A 52 2.39 9.82 8.75
C GLU A 52 3.87 9.71 8.38
N PHE A 53 4.36 8.49 8.22
CA PHE A 53 5.76 8.23 7.96
C PHE A 53 5.95 6.97 7.13
N LEU A 54 6.92 7.00 6.23
CA LEU A 54 7.26 5.89 5.36
C LEU A 54 8.78 5.89 5.15
N ASP A 55 9.44 4.79 5.52
CA ASP A 55 10.89 4.63 5.30
C ASP A 55 11.18 3.55 4.25
N SER A 56 12.47 3.26 4.05
CA SER A 56 12.90 2.30 3.05
C SER A 56 12.42 0.87 3.33
N ALA A 57 12.25 0.51 4.59
CA ALA A 57 11.71 -0.80 4.95
C ALA A 57 10.24 -0.91 4.52
N GLY A 58 9.46 0.15 4.77
CA GLY A 58 8.09 0.23 4.30
C GLY A 58 7.98 0.20 2.79
N LEU A 59 8.84 0.95 2.10
CA LEU A 59 8.90 0.93 0.63
C LEU A 59 9.16 -0.47 0.12
N GLY A 60 10.11 -1.19 0.73
CA GLY A 60 10.42 -2.55 0.34
C GLY A 60 9.24 -3.50 0.44
N ILE A 61 8.44 -3.36 1.49
CA ILE A 61 7.24 -4.17 1.66
C ILE A 61 6.19 -3.84 0.58
N LEU A 62 6.02 -2.56 0.26
CA LEU A 62 5.09 -2.16 -0.80
C LEU A 62 5.52 -2.73 -2.15
N VAL A 63 6.80 -2.64 -2.48
CA VAL A 63 7.34 -3.20 -3.73
C VAL A 63 7.17 -4.71 -3.77
N GLY A 64 7.48 -5.40 -2.67
CA GLY A 64 7.29 -6.84 -2.56
C GLY A 64 5.83 -7.24 -2.75
N GLY A 65 4.92 -6.47 -2.17
CA GLY A 65 3.48 -6.68 -2.34
C GLY A 65 3.03 -6.53 -3.78
N LEU A 66 3.53 -5.50 -4.48
CA LEU A 66 3.22 -5.29 -5.89
C LEU A 66 3.69 -6.46 -6.75
N LYS A 67 4.93 -6.90 -6.54
CA LYS A 67 5.48 -8.04 -7.28
C LYS A 67 4.66 -9.31 -7.04
N ARG A 68 4.29 -9.55 -5.79
CA ARG A 68 3.49 -10.71 -5.42
C ARG A 68 2.10 -10.66 -6.05
N ALA A 69 1.46 -9.48 -6.01
CA ALA A 69 0.14 -9.31 -6.62
C ALA A 69 0.18 -9.56 -8.12
N ARG A 70 1.16 -8.99 -8.80
CA ARG A 70 1.33 -9.18 -10.25
C ARG A 70 1.64 -10.63 -10.62
N SER A 71 2.45 -11.31 -9.82
CA SER A 71 2.72 -12.74 -10.03
C SER A 71 1.47 -13.60 -9.88
N ALA A 72 0.52 -13.16 -9.08
CA ALA A 72 -0.77 -13.84 -8.91
C ALA A 72 -1.83 -13.39 -9.92
N GLY A 73 -1.44 -12.59 -10.91
CA GLY A 73 -2.36 -12.12 -11.95
C GLY A 73 -3.22 -10.93 -11.53
N GLY A 74 -2.93 -10.33 -10.40
CA GLY A 74 -3.66 -9.18 -9.87
C GLY A 74 -2.88 -7.88 -9.99
N GLU A 75 -3.23 -6.92 -9.15
CA GLU A 75 -2.59 -5.61 -9.12
C GLU A 75 -2.62 -5.04 -7.70
N LEU A 76 -1.68 -4.16 -7.41
CA LEU A 76 -1.63 -3.44 -6.15
C LEU A 76 -1.46 -1.95 -6.45
N GLU A 77 -2.39 -1.15 -5.94
CA GLU A 77 -2.43 0.30 -6.17
C GLU A 77 -2.40 1.03 -4.83
N LEU A 78 -1.96 2.27 -4.86
CA LEU A 78 -1.85 3.10 -3.66
C LEU A 78 -2.80 4.29 -3.75
N VAL A 79 -3.31 4.72 -2.60
CA VAL A 79 -4.03 5.99 -2.46
C VAL A 79 -3.21 6.85 -1.53
N CYS A 80 -2.70 7.97 -2.01
CA CYS A 80 -1.85 8.85 -1.22
C CYS A 80 -1.83 10.24 -1.80
N SER A 81 -2.15 11.25 -0.99
CA SER A 81 -1.99 12.65 -1.36
C SER A 81 -1.09 13.40 -0.37
N ASN A 82 -0.64 12.74 0.70
CA ASN A 82 0.26 13.32 1.69
C ASN A 82 1.67 13.43 1.10
N GLY A 83 2.14 14.67 0.92
CA GLY A 83 3.45 14.93 0.31
C GLY A 83 4.62 14.31 1.06
N GLU A 84 4.55 14.20 2.37
CA GLU A 84 5.61 13.59 3.16
C GLU A 84 5.75 12.09 2.90
N VAL A 85 4.64 11.42 2.66
CA VAL A 85 4.62 10.00 2.35
C VAL A 85 4.90 9.75 0.87
N LEU A 86 4.44 10.65 -0.02
CA LEU A 86 4.76 10.58 -1.45
C LEU A 86 6.24 10.81 -1.73
N ARG A 87 6.91 11.64 -0.93
CA ARG A 87 8.28 12.04 -1.19
C ARG A 87 9.26 10.86 -1.30
N PRO A 88 9.27 9.88 -0.38
CA PRO A 88 10.11 8.69 -0.57
C PRO A 88 9.82 7.93 -1.86
N LEU A 89 8.57 7.88 -2.29
CA LEU A 89 8.19 7.25 -3.55
C LEU A 89 8.76 8.03 -4.74
N GLU A 90 8.67 9.35 -4.68
CA GLU A 90 9.19 10.24 -5.75
C GLU A 90 10.71 10.18 -5.85
N ILE A 91 11.41 10.28 -4.73
CA ILE A 91 12.87 10.26 -4.68
C ILE A 91 13.43 8.96 -5.25
N THR A 92 12.77 7.85 -5.01
CA THR A 92 13.20 6.53 -5.47
C THR A 92 12.71 6.19 -6.87
N GLY A 93 11.86 7.03 -7.46
CA GLY A 93 11.24 6.75 -8.76
C GLY A 93 10.10 5.74 -8.69
N LEU A 94 9.73 5.28 -7.49
CA LEU A 94 8.67 4.30 -7.32
C LEU A 94 7.28 4.87 -7.62
N ASP A 95 7.14 6.18 -7.61
CA ASP A 95 5.90 6.84 -8.04
C ASP A 95 5.55 6.53 -9.50
N ARG A 96 6.52 6.11 -10.30
CA ARG A 96 6.30 5.69 -11.69
C ARG A 96 6.01 4.19 -11.80
N VAL A 97 6.30 3.44 -10.77
CA VAL A 97 6.09 1.98 -10.73
C VAL A 97 4.69 1.65 -10.23
N PHE A 98 4.24 2.37 -9.21
CA PHE A 98 2.91 2.20 -8.65
C PHE A 98 1.89 3.08 -9.36
N THR A 99 0.66 2.58 -9.46
CA THR A 99 -0.49 3.42 -9.74
C THR A 99 -0.89 4.10 -8.44
N ILE A 100 -0.78 5.41 -8.38
CA ILE A 100 -1.08 6.18 -7.18
C ILE A 100 -2.27 7.10 -7.44
N HIS A 101 -3.31 6.95 -6.63
CA HIS A 101 -4.50 7.78 -6.68
C HIS A 101 -4.37 8.89 -5.63
N ASP A 102 -4.95 10.04 -5.89
CA ASP A 102 -4.80 11.21 -5.03
C ASP A 102 -5.73 11.23 -3.80
N GLY A 103 -6.50 10.19 -3.59
CA GLY A 103 -7.36 10.08 -2.42
C GLY A 103 -8.72 10.75 -2.53
N ARG A 104 -9.00 11.40 -3.63
CA ARG A 104 -10.26 12.13 -3.81
C ARG A 104 -11.35 11.27 -4.45
N GLY A 105 -11.64 10.17 -3.80
CA GLY A 105 -12.60 9.22 -4.30
C GLY A 105 -12.09 8.39 -5.47
N ALA A 106 -10.82 8.50 -5.79
CA ALA A 106 -10.27 7.89 -7.00
C ALA A 106 -10.33 6.38 -6.99
N ALA A 107 -9.73 5.75 -5.99
CA ALA A 107 -9.66 4.30 -5.96
C ALA A 107 -10.91 3.65 -5.38
N GLY A 108 -11.63 4.36 -4.54
CA GLY A 108 -12.80 3.85 -3.85
C GLY A 108 -14.14 4.28 -4.43
N ALA A 109 -14.12 5.15 -5.38
CA ALA A 109 -15.35 5.73 -5.94
C ALA A 109 -15.89 4.95 -7.10
#